data_ad3c0ac1a6cc77e7625b8c4b7bb58237
#
_entry.id   ad3c0ac1a6cc77e7625b8c4b7bb58237
#
_cell.length_a   1.000
_cell.length_b   1.000
_cell.length_c   1.000
_cell.angle_alpha   90.00
_cell.angle_beta   90.00
_cell.angle_gamma   90.00
#
_symmetry.space_group_name_H-M   'P 1'
#
loop_
_entity.id
_entity.type
_entity.pdbx_description
1 polymer ?
#
loop_
_entity_poly.entity_id
_entity_poly.type
_entity_poly.pdbx_seq_one_letter_code
_entity_poly.pdbx_strand_id
1 'polypeptide(L)'
;VTTTDHVIRVVPGNAALLARTIEHELDDRWIRAFAASINDTRPEVFDLQQVGGLLAHPVFPVCIEWPLIEHGAPGIELSTDTLRLGLHVSHHIEIHAPLRAGRRVRTVAKPNLAQARTSAALIGTRFRTYSEEGELLVTSDVYTLYPGVRLVGSRRAPEPPYLFARTAKTHLTPIEKFTVGICDAVIYTECARIWNPIHTDIRVARAAGLPDTVLHGTATLARAVTAVSRSEFAPENPSVTQVSCRFTGPVYPGTTLTISATHSDEGPVCFEVRADDGSPAISDGVISFQEML
;
A
#
# COMPACT_ATOMS: atom_id res chain seq x y z
N VAL A 1 17.18 20.25 25.57
CA VAL A 1 16.75 19.51 24.36
C VAL A 1 16.04 20.51 23.48
N THR A 2 16.70 21.01 22.43
CA THR A 2 16.07 21.84 21.39
C THR A 2 15.06 20.96 20.67
N THR A 3 13.77 21.20 20.89
CA THR A 3 12.71 20.59 20.09
C THR A 3 12.88 21.09 18.66
N THR A 4 13.34 20.21 17.78
CA THR A 4 13.37 20.50 16.35
C THR A 4 11.93 20.70 15.90
N ASP A 5 11.59 21.93 15.47
CA ASP A 5 10.23 22.24 14.99
C ASP A 5 10.07 21.60 13.60
N HIS A 6 9.49 20.39 13.57
CA HIS A 6 9.23 19.67 12.33
C HIS A 6 8.09 20.35 11.55
N VAL A 7 8.41 20.80 10.35
CA VAL A 7 7.49 21.56 9.49
C VAL A 7 7.40 20.94 8.11
N ILE A 8 6.18 20.82 7.63
CA ILE A 8 5.87 20.50 6.23
C ILE A 8 5.33 21.76 5.58
N ARG A 9 5.85 22.12 4.39
CA ARG A 9 5.36 23.23 3.56
C ARG A 9 4.74 22.73 2.29
N VAL A 10 3.55 23.25 1.97
CA VAL A 10 2.89 22.98 0.69
C VAL A 10 3.43 23.95 -0.35
N VAL A 11 4.04 23.44 -1.41
CA VAL A 11 4.51 24.25 -2.53
C VAL A 11 3.29 24.79 -3.30
N PRO A 12 3.16 26.10 -3.48
CA PRO A 12 2.10 26.66 -4.31
C PRO A 12 2.24 26.20 -5.77
N GLY A 13 1.12 26.05 -6.47
CA GLY A 13 1.15 25.75 -7.90
C GLY A 13 0.13 24.72 -8.35
N ASN A 14 0.03 24.55 -9.65
CA ASN A 14 -0.84 23.54 -10.26
C ASN A 14 -0.29 22.13 -10.01
N ALA A 15 -1.14 21.21 -9.58
CA ALA A 15 -0.77 19.82 -9.33
C ALA A 15 -0.11 19.12 -10.54
N ALA A 16 -0.47 19.54 -11.77
CA ALA A 16 0.15 19.00 -12.98
C ALA A 16 1.62 19.41 -13.13
N LEU A 17 1.98 20.63 -12.72
CA LEU A 17 3.37 21.14 -12.76
C LEU A 17 4.23 20.56 -11.64
N LEU A 18 3.62 20.06 -10.57
CA LEU A 18 4.28 19.43 -9.44
C LEU A 18 4.37 17.91 -9.59
N ALA A 19 3.80 17.35 -10.67
CA ALA A 19 3.81 15.91 -10.91
C ALA A 19 5.23 15.37 -11.08
N ARG A 20 5.48 14.17 -10.52
CA ARG A 20 6.69 13.38 -10.75
C ARG A 20 6.32 12.14 -11.54
N THR A 21 7.22 11.70 -12.40
CA THR A 21 6.97 10.56 -13.30
C THR A 21 8.16 9.61 -13.26
N ILE A 22 7.87 8.32 -13.33
CA ILE A 22 8.86 7.25 -13.48
C ILE A 22 8.35 6.19 -14.46
N GLU A 23 9.27 5.52 -15.14
CA GLU A 23 8.96 4.40 -16.03
C GLU A 23 9.59 3.12 -15.48
N HIS A 24 8.90 2.00 -15.66
CA HIS A 24 9.36 0.68 -15.29
C HIS A 24 9.07 -0.32 -16.40
N GLU A 25 9.99 -1.26 -16.58
CA GLU A 25 9.73 -2.51 -17.26
C GLU A 25 9.33 -3.55 -16.22
N LEU A 26 8.18 -4.18 -16.40
CA LEU A 26 7.66 -5.21 -15.52
C LEU A 26 8.22 -6.56 -15.94
N ASP A 27 9.29 -7.00 -15.29
CA ASP A 27 9.93 -8.28 -15.60
C ASP A 27 9.32 -9.45 -14.79
N ASP A 28 9.36 -10.65 -15.36
CA ASP A 28 8.86 -11.90 -14.75
C ASP A 28 9.51 -12.17 -13.40
N ARG A 29 10.79 -11.84 -13.27
CA ARG A 29 11.55 -12.09 -12.05
C ARG A 29 11.01 -11.23 -10.90
N TRP A 30 10.73 -9.95 -11.18
CA TRP A 30 10.20 -9.04 -10.15
C TRP A 30 8.81 -9.44 -9.70
N ILE A 31 7.90 -9.74 -10.64
CA ILE A 31 6.53 -10.19 -10.33
C ILE A 31 6.54 -11.45 -9.49
N ARG A 32 7.33 -12.47 -9.88
CA ARG A 32 7.46 -13.72 -9.10
C ARG A 32 8.14 -13.51 -7.74
N ALA A 33 9.17 -12.67 -7.67
CA ALA A 33 9.84 -12.37 -6.41
C ALA A 33 8.87 -11.71 -5.42
N PHE A 34 8.07 -10.73 -5.89
CA PHE A 34 7.05 -10.12 -5.05
C PHE A 34 6.04 -11.15 -4.55
N ALA A 35 5.48 -11.97 -5.44
CA ALA A 35 4.52 -13.01 -5.07
C ALA A 35 5.10 -14.01 -4.07
N ALA A 36 6.33 -14.47 -4.29
CA ALA A 36 7.03 -15.36 -3.37
C ALA A 36 7.22 -14.75 -1.97
N SER A 37 7.50 -13.43 -1.89
CA SER A 37 7.71 -12.72 -0.62
C SER A 37 6.46 -12.64 0.26
N ILE A 38 5.28 -12.80 -0.33
CA ILE A 38 3.99 -12.77 0.36
C ILE A 38 3.29 -14.13 0.39
N ASN A 39 3.99 -15.19 -0.05
CA ASN A 39 3.45 -16.55 -0.15
C ASN A 39 2.23 -16.66 -1.09
N ASP A 40 2.18 -15.84 -2.15
CA ASP A 40 1.19 -15.99 -3.22
C ASP A 40 1.68 -17.06 -4.20
N THR A 41 1.00 -18.20 -4.24
CA THR A 41 1.36 -19.37 -5.06
C THR A 41 0.39 -19.61 -6.21
N ARG A 42 -0.42 -18.61 -6.57
CA ARG A 42 -1.40 -18.76 -7.65
C ARG A 42 -0.70 -18.99 -9.00
N PRO A 43 -1.23 -19.86 -9.86
CA PRO A 43 -0.63 -20.18 -11.16
C PRO A 43 -0.39 -18.94 -12.03
N GLU A 44 -1.30 -17.96 -12.01
CA GLU A 44 -1.26 -16.74 -12.82
C GLU A 44 0.02 -15.91 -12.57
N VAL A 45 0.67 -16.14 -11.44
CA VAL A 45 1.90 -15.42 -11.02
C VAL A 45 3.16 -16.22 -11.32
N PHE A 46 3.07 -17.53 -11.53
CA PHE A 46 4.24 -18.41 -11.69
C PHE A 46 4.29 -19.17 -13.01
N ASP A 47 3.15 -19.38 -13.69
CA ASP A 47 3.12 -20.11 -14.95
C ASP A 47 3.61 -19.23 -16.12
N LEU A 48 4.87 -19.42 -16.50
CA LEU A 48 5.52 -18.70 -17.61
C LEU A 48 4.92 -19.01 -18.99
N GLN A 49 4.06 -20.03 -19.11
CA GLN A 49 3.36 -20.36 -20.35
C GLN A 49 2.07 -19.55 -20.52
N GLN A 50 1.70 -18.74 -19.55
CA GLN A 50 0.48 -17.96 -19.56
C GLN A 50 0.47 -16.94 -20.70
N VAL A 51 -0.60 -16.98 -21.51
CA VAL A 51 -0.79 -16.05 -22.63
C VAL A 51 -0.93 -14.62 -22.09
N GLY A 52 -0.14 -13.70 -22.64
CA GLY A 52 -0.14 -12.29 -22.23
C GLY A 52 0.80 -11.94 -21.07
N GLY A 53 1.63 -12.89 -20.61
CA GLY A 53 2.60 -12.71 -19.53
C GLY A 53 2.03 -12.93 -18.13
N LEU A 54 2.90 -13.09 -17.15
CA LEU A 54 2.54 -13.29 -15.75
C LEU A 54 1.71 -12.11 -15.23
N LEU A 55 0.70 -12.43 -14.41
CA LEU A 55 -0.15 -11.42 -13.77
C LEU A 55 0.54 -10.89 -12.50
N ALA A 56 0.69 -9.58 -12.41
CA ALA A 56 1.16 -8.97 -11.16
C ALA A 56 0.07 -9.03 -10.07
N HIS A 57 0.50 -9.21 -8.83
CA HIS A 57 -0.40 -9.18 -7.68
C HIS A 57 -1.13 -7.82 -7.58
N PRO A 58 -2.41 -7.76 -7.13
CA PRO A 58 -3.18 -6.51 -7.03
C PRO A 58 -2.52 -5.39 -6.20
N VAL A 59 -1.66 -5.73 -5.24
CA VAL A 59 -0.89 -4.77 -4.42
C VAL A 59 0.49 -4.43 -5.03
N PHE A 60 0.90 -5.07 -6.12
CA PHE A 60 2.18 -4.80 -6.79
C PHE A 60 2.39 -3.33 -7.21
N PRO A 61 1.36 -2.51 -7.50
CA PRO A 61 1.54 -1.09 -7.80
C PRO A 61 2.42 -0.35 -6.79
N VAL A 62 2.40 -0.71 -5.51
CA VAL A 62 3.26 -0.10 -4.46
C VAL A 62 4.75 -0.17 -4.81
N CYS A 63 5.18 -1.21 -5.53
CA CYS A 63 6.57 -1.42 -5.91
C CYS A 63 7.04 -0.39 -6.95
N ILE A 64 6.19 -0.09 -7.94
CA ILE A 64 6.49 0.90 -8.99
C ILE A 64 6.26 2.35 -8.53
N GLU A 65 5.50 2.55 -7.45
CA GLU A 65 5.22 3.84 -6.83
C GLU A 65 6.31 4.27 -5.82
N TRP A 66 6.99 3.30 -5.21
CA TRP A 66 7.96 3.55 -4.14
C TRP A 66 9.04 4.58 -4.49
N PRO A 67 9.70 4.56 -5.67
CA PRO A 67 10.71 5.56 -6.01
C PRO A 67 10.17 7.01 -6.08
N LEU A 68 8.84 7.17 -6.20
CA LEU A 68 8.18 8.47 -6.16
C LEU A 68 7.76 8.89 -4.73
N ILE A 69 7.77 7.94 -3.78
CA ILE A 69 7.40 8.12 -2.37
C ILE A 69 8.63 8.38 -1.48
N GLU A 70 9.73 7.67 -1.71
CA GLU A 70 10.90 7.63 -0.84
C GLU A 70 11.58 8.99 -0.61
N HIS A 71 11.35 9.95 -1.51
CA HIS A 71 11.85 11.32 -1.40
C HIS A 71 10.76 12.34 -1.04
N GLY A 72 9.64 11.88 -0.47
CA GLY A 72 8.49 12.71 -0.11
C GLY A 72 7.51 12.96 -1.24
N ALA A 73 6.28 13.34 -0.88
CA ALA A 73 5.19 13.57 -1.83
C ALA A 73 5.48 14.76 -2.77
N PRO A 74 5.01 14.70 -4.03
CA PRO A 74 5.12 15.84 -4.95
C PRO A 74 4.48 17.10 -4.38
N GLY A 75 5.13 18.26 -4.56
CA GLY A 75 4.62 19.55 -4.09
C GLY A 75 4.62 19.72 -2.55
N ILE A 76 5.41 18.92 -1.86
CA ILE A 76 5.62 18.97 -0.41
C ILE A 76 7.12 19.17 -0.14
N GLU A 77 7.46 20.18 0.66
CA GLU A 77 8.80 20.44 1.16
C GLU A 77 8.89 20.05 2.63
N LEU A 78 9.85 19.22 2.94
CA LEU A 78 10.14 18.76 4.31
C LEU A 78 11.61 18.34 4.43
N SER A 79 12.14 18.34 5.64
CA SER A 79 13.50 17.86 5.91
C SER A 79 13.54 16.31 5.90
N THR A 80 14.74 15.76 5.71
CA THR A 80 14.96 14.30 5.80
C THR A 80 14.50 13.73 7.14
N ASP A 81 14.71 14.46 8.23
CA ASP A 81 14.28 14.01 9.57
C ASP A 81 12.76 14.02 9.69
N THR A 82 12.08 15.03 9.11
CA THR A 82 10.61 15.05 9.05
C THR A 82 10.07 13.93 8.16
N LEU A 83 10.72 13.63 7.03
CA LEU A 83 10.32 12.54 6.12
C LEU A 83 10.26 11.19 6.86
N ARG A 84 11.23 10.93 7.74
CA ARG A 84 11.30 9.68 8.53
C ARG A 84 10.15 9.50 9.54
N LEU A 85 9.45 10.58 9.90
CA LEU A 85 8.29 10.52 10.80
C LEU A 85 7.01 10.09 10.10
N GLY A 86 7.03 9.96 8.78
CA GLY A 86 5.86 9.61 7.98
C GLY A 86 5.39 8.18 8.22
N LEU A 87 4.12 8.05 8.61
CA LEU A 87 3.43 6.77 8.79
C LEU A 87 2.46 6.57 7.62
N HIS A 88 2.61 5.48 6.88
CA HIS A 88 1.65 5.08 5.85
C HIS A 88 0.36 4.62 6.55
N VAL A 89 -0.69 5.41 6.51
CA VAL A 89 -1.92 5.17 7.29
C VAL A 89 -3.08 4.61 6.49
N SER A 90 -3.06 4.78 5.16
CA SER A 90 -4.08 4.17 4.31
C SER A 90 -3.65 4.11 2.86
N HIS A 91 -4.17 3.11 2.16
CA HIS A 91 -3.93 2.86 0.75
C HIS A 91 -5.23 2.48 0.07
N HIS A 92 -5.47 3.06 -1.11
CA HIS A 92 -6.54 2.69 -2.00
C HIS A 92 -5.95 2.41 -3.38
N ILE A 93 -6.30 1.31 -3.99
CA ILE A 93 -5.86 0.89 -5.33
C ILE A 93 -7.12 0.55 -6.14
N GLU A 94 -7.26 1.15 -7.30
CA GLU A 94 -8.27 0.84 -8.31
C GLU A 94 -7.57 0.31 -9.55
N ILE A 95 -7.92 -0.90 -9.98
CA ILE A 95 -7.30 -1.61 -11.10
C ILE A 95 -8.28 -1.55 -12.27
N HIS A 96 -7.92 -0.78 -13.29
CA HIS A 96 -8.71 -0.61 -14.52
C HIS A 96 -8.34 -1.70 -15.54
N ALA A 97 -7.05 -2.07 -15.57
CA ALA A 97 -6.54 -3.21 -16.32
C ALA A 97 -5.34 -3.83 -15.59
N PRO A 98 -5.13 -5.15 -15.68
CA PRO A 98 -4.10 -5.84 -14.90
C PRO A 98 -2.68 -5.47 -15.37
N LEU A 99 -1.78 -5.29 -14.41
CA LEU A 99 -0.35 -5.20 -14.68
C LEU A 99 0.20 -6.59 -15.04
N ARG A 100 0.96 -6.67 -16.13
CA ARG A 100 1.53 -7.94 -16.63
C ARG A 100 3.02 -7.82 -16.93
N ALA A 101 3.73 -8.93 -16.76
CA ALA A 101 5.13 -9.04 -17.16
C ALA A 101 5.33 -8.78 -18.67
N GLY A 102 6.52 -8.31 -19.01
CA GLY A 102 6.88 -7.96 -20.39
C GLY A 102 6.30 -6.65 -20.88
N ARG A 103 5.67 -5.86 -20.01
CA ARG A 103 5.10 -4.55 -20.35
C ARG A 103 5.94 -3.44 -19.72
N ARG A 104 6.06 -2.34 -20.45
CA ARG A 104 6.57 -1.08 -19.91
C ARG A 104 5.39 -0.23 -19.42
N VAL A 105 5.57 0.38 -18.26
CA VAL A 105 4.54 1.24 -17.64
C VAL A 105 5.14 2.57 -17.21
N ARG A 106 4.32 3.62 -17.24
CA ARG A 106 4.66 4.95 -16.78
C ARG A 106 3.75 5.36 -15.62
N THR A 107 4.35 5.59 -14.44
CA THR A 107 3.62 6.03 -13.24
C THR A 107 3.82 7.51 -13.01
N VAL A 108 2.72 8.23 -12.81
CA VAL A 108 2.68 9.68 -12.53
C VAL A 108 2.14 9.90 -11.13
N ALA A 109 2.93 10.51 -10.26
CA ALA A 109 2.52 10.94 -8.92
C ALA A 109 2.09 12.41 -8.92
N LYS A 110 0.94 12.71 -8.34
CA LYS A 110 0.42 14.08 -8.13
C LYS A 110 0.03 14.30 -6.68
N PRO A 111 0.24 15.53 -6.14
CA PRO A 111 -0.26 15.83 -4.81
C PRO A 111 -1.79 15.84 -4.81
N ASN A 112 -2.40 15.11 -3.89
CA ASN A 112 -3.86 14.94 -3.76
C ASN A 112 -4.40 15.70 -2.55
N LEU A 113 -3.73 15.59 -1.40
CA LEU A 113 -4.17 16.19 -0.15
C LEU A 113 -2.98 16.70 0.66
N ALA A 114 -3.15 17.87 1.30
CA ALA A 114 -2.32 18.31 2.41
C ALA A 114 -3.22 18.99 3.43
N GLN A 115 -3.43 18.37 4.58
CA GLN A 115 -4.39 18.80 5.59
C GLN A 115 -3.79 18.75 6.98
N ALA A 116 -3.88 19.87 7.72
CA ALA A 116 -3.56 19.88 9.14
C ALA A 116 -4.60 19.09 9.94
N ARG A 117 -4.13 18.33 10.90
CA ARG A 117 -4.90 17.64 11.94
C ARG A 117 -4.52 18.23 13.30
N THR A 118 -5.25 17.92 14.37
CA THR A 118 -5.04 18.50 15.70
C THR A 118 -3.58 18.38 16.19
N SER A 119 -2.91 17.26 15.90
CA SER A 119 -1.52 17.00 16.32
C SER A 119 -0.69 16.34 15.23
N ALA A 120 -1.02 16.54 13.95
CA ALA A 120 -0.34 15.90 12.82
C ALA A 120 -0.58 16.65 11.52
N ALA A 121 0.20 16.31 10.49
CA ALA A 121 -0.09 16.66 9.10
C ALA A 121 -0.48 15.38 8.33
N LEU A 122 -1.54 15.43 7.55
CA LEU A 122 -1.95 14.36 6.63
C LEU A 122 -1.65 14.77 5.19
N ILE A 123 -0.85 13.94 4.52
CA ILE A 123 -0.42 14.15 3.13
C ILE A 123 -0.96 13.01 2.29
N GLY A 124 -1.61 13.33 1.18
CA GLY A 124 -2.11 12.37 0.19
C GLY A 124 -1.42 12.56 -1.15
N THR A 125 -1.05 11.46 -1.78
CA THR A 125 -0.48 11.40 -3.13
C THR A 125 -1.33 10.46 -3.98
N ARG A 126 -1.73 10.92 -5.17
CA ARG A 126 -2.38 10.08 -6.19
C ARG A 126 -1.36 9.66 -7.22
N PHE A 127 -1.34 8.36 -7.49
CA PHE A 127 -0.57 7.74 -8.56
C PHE A 127 -1.50 7.29 -9.67
N ARG A 128 -1.06 7.45 -10.91
CA ARG A 128 -1.72 6.87 -12.08
C ARG A 128 -0.67 6.17 -12.92
N THR A 129 -0.88 4.90 -13.16
CA THR A 129 -0.01 4.07 -13.96
C THR A 129 -0.66 3.81 -15.31
N TYR A 130 0.08 4.08 -16.37
CA TYR A 130 -0.35 3.99 -17.76
C TYR A 130 0.49 2.96 -18.52
N SER A 131 -0.11 2.30 -19.51
CA SER A 131 0.62 1.51 -20.52
C SER A 131 1.45 2.41 -21.45
N GLU A 132 2.28 1.80 -22.32
CA GLU A 132 3.00 2.52 -23.39
C GLU A 132 2.06 3.24 -24.36
N GLU A 133 0.88 2.67 -24.61
CA GLU A 133 -0.17 3.22 -25.45
C GLU A 133 -0.96 4.35 -24.76
N GLY A 134 -0.70 4.60 -23.48
CA GLY A 134 -1.37 5.65 -22.71
C GLY A 134 -2.68 5.22 -22.05
N GLU A 135 -3.00 3.93 -22.05
CA GLU A 135 -4.15 3.38 -21.33
C GLU A 135 -3.92 3.47 -19.81
N LEU A 136 -4.92 3.93 -19.06
CA LEU A 136 -4.87 3.94 -17.61
C LEU A 136 -5.08 2.53 -17.06
N LEU A 137 -4.04 2.00 -16.40
CA LEU A 137 -4.05 0.63 -15.84
C LEU A 137 -4.43 0.63 -14.34
N VAL A 138 -3.86 1.56 -13.56
CA VAL A 138 -4.06 1.61 -12.11
C VAL A 138 -4.17 3.06 -11.65
N THR A 139 -5.09 3.31 -10.72
CA THR A 139 -5.12 4.53 -9.89
C THR A 139 -4.89 4.14 -8.44
N SER A 140 -4.00 4.85 -7.75
CA SER A 140 -3.66 4.57 -6.34
C SER A 140 -3.65 5.86 -5.54
N ASP A 141 -4.24 5.85 -4.33
CA ASP A 141 -4.16 6.94 -3.36
C ASP A 141 -3.43 6.46 -2.11
N VAL A 142 -2.31 7.09 -1.80
CA VAL A 142 -1.50 6.83 -0.61
C VAL A 142 -1.61 7.99 0.35
N TYR A 143 -1.90 7.70 1.62
CA TYR A 143 -1.97 8.72 2.67
C TYR A 143 -0.91 8.46 3.73
N THR A 144 -0.11 9.51 3.99
CA THR A 144 0.94 9.50 5.01
C THR A 144 0.60 10.50 6.10
N LEU A 145 0.61 10.03 7.34
CA LEU A 145 0.42 10.86 8.53
C LEU A 145 1.79 11.19 9.13
N TYR A 146 1.99 12.45 9.49
CA TYR A 146 3.19 12.95 10.15
C TYR A 146 2.83 13.45 11.56
N PRO A 147 2.92 12.60 12.61
CA PRO A 147 2.60 12.98 13.97
C PRO A 147 3.53 14.09 14.50
N GLY A 148 2.99 15.05 15.25
CA GLY A 148 3.75 16.15 15.84
C GLY A 148 4.29 17.17 14.85
N VAL A 149 3.97 17.05 13.55
CA VAL A 149 4.48 17.91 12.51
C VAL A 149 3.48 19.02 12.17
N ARG A 150 3.97 20.26 12.09
CA ARG A 150 3.18 21.41 11.70
C ARG A 150 3.11 21.54 10.17
N LEU A 151 1.90 21.72 9.65
CA LEU A 151 1.67 21.98 8.22
C LEU A 151 1.53 23.49 7.95
N VAL A 152 2.25 23.99 6.94
CA VAL A 152 2.13 25.35 6.41
C VAL A 152 1.56 25.26 5.00
N GLY A 153 0.41 25.90 4.81
CA GLY A 153 -0.40 25.78 3.60
C GLY A 153 -1.35 24.59 3.65
N SER A 154 -2.14 24.45 2.61
CA SER A 154 -3.06 23.32 2.44
C SER A 154 -3.24 23.00 0.96
N ARG A 155 -3.66 21.78 0.68
CA ARG A 155 -4.00 21.36 -0.70
C ARG A 155 -5.17 20.38 -0.66
N ARG A 156 -6.06 20.55 -1.61
CA ARG A 156 -7.10 19.59 -1.92
C ARG A 156 -7.21 19.49 -3.44
N ALA A 157 -7.07 18.30 -3.97
CA ALA A 157 -7.25 18.08 -5.41
C ALA A 157 -8.72 18.29 -5.81
N PRO A 158 -8.98 18.65 -7.08
CA PRO A 158 -10.33 18.73 -7.63
C PRO A 158 -11.07 17.39 -7.55
N GLU A 159 -10.36 16.29 -7.79
CA GLU A 159 -10.86 14.94 -7.60
C GLU A 159 -10.84 14.62 -6.11
N PRO A 160 -11.99 14.24 -5.52
CA PRO A 160 -12.03 13.96 -4.10
C PRO A 160 -11.06 12.83 -3.74
N PRO A 161 -10.38 12.93 -2.59
CA PRO A 161 -9.64 11.81 -2.07
C PRO A 161 -10.59 10.65 -1.81
N TYR A 162 -10.12 9.41 -2.00
CA TYR A 162 -10.88 8.25 -1.61
C TYR A 162 -11.18 8.34 -0.11
N LEU A 163 -12.45 8.39 0.23
CA LEU A 163 -12.90 8.41 1.62
C LEU A 163 -13.24 6.96 2.00
N PHE A 164 -12.46 6.39 2.91
CA PHE A 164 -12.74 5.07 3.46
C PHE A 164 -14.12 5.09 4.12
N ALA A 165 -15.05 4.32 3.56
CA ALA A 165 -16.28 3.98 4.28
C ALA A 165 -15.85 3.16 5.50
N ARG A 166 -16.27 3.57 6.69
CA ARG A 166 -16.16 2.68 7.85
C ARG A 166 -17.02 1.47 7.57
N THR A 167 -16.38 0.31 7.46
CA THR A 167 -17.14 -0.94 7.40
C THR A 167 -18.01 -1.03 8.65
N ALA A 168 -19.31 -1.18 8.46
CA ALA A 168 -20.18 -1.52 9.58
C ALA A 168 -19.57 -2.71 10.33
N LYS A 169 -19.71 -2.75 11.66
CA LYS A 169 -19.21 -3.87 12.49
C LYS A 169 -20.01 -5.14 12.12
N THR A 170 -19.68 -5.73 10.99
CA THR A 170 -20.17 -7.01 10.53
C THR A 170 -19.34 -8.12 11.17
N HIS A 171 -19.94 -9.27 11.39
CA HIS A 171 -19.23 -10.42 11.94
C HIS A 171 -18.24 -10.93 10.89
N LEU A 172 -16.94 -10.79 11.17
CA LEU A 172 -15.85 -11.26 10.30
C LEU A 172 -15.47 -12.69 10.68
N THR A 173 -15.34 -13.57 9.70
CA THR A 173 -14.92 -14.96 9.87
C THR A 173 -13.42 -15.08 9.64
N PRO A 174 -12.63 -15.69 10.55
CA PRO A 174 -11.23 -16.00 10.31
C PRO A 174 -11.05 -16.91 9.09
N ILE A 175 -10.19 -16.52 8.15
CA ILE A 175 -9.92 -17.28 6.91
C ILE A 175 -8.47 -17.77 6.82
N GLU A 176 -7.53 -17.06 7.42
CA GLU A 176 -6.13 -17.46 7.42
C GLU A 176 -5.41 -16.94 8.66
N LYS A 177 -4.44 -17.72 9.14
CA LYS A 177 -3.56 -17.36 10.24
C LYS A 177 -2.11 -17.62 9.85
N PHE A 178 -1.22 -16.64 10.12
CA PHE A 178 0.20 -16.80 9.85
C PHE A 178 1.07 -16.07 10.88
N THR A 179 2.29 -16.57 11.10
CA THR A 179 3.26 -15.93 11.99
C THR A 179 4.32 -15.23 11.14
N VAL A 180 4.65 -13.99 11.49
CA VAL A 180 5.68 -13.20 10.82
C VAL A 180 7.06 -13.72 11.19
N GLY A 181 7.80 -14.21 10.20
CA GLY A 181 9.16 -14.68 10.36
C GLY A 181 10.17 -13.53 10.55
N ILE A 182 11.30 -13.84 11.16
CA ILE A 182 12.38 -12.86 11.37
C ILE A 182 12.95 -12.29 10.06
N CYS A 183 12.87 -13.04 8.97
CA CYS A 183 13.36 -12.62 7.65
C CYS A 183 12.30 -11.96 6.76
N ASP A 184 11.01 -12.01 7.11
CA ASP A 184 9.92 -11.61 6.22
C ASP A 184 10.05 -10.15 5.76
N ALA A 185 10.43 -9.25 6.66
CA ALA A 185 10.59 -7.83 6.32
C ALA A 185 11.76 -7.61 5.35
N VAL A 186 12.88 -8.32 5.53
CA VAL A 186 14.05 -8.25 4.63
C VAL A 186 13.71 -8.86 3.27
N ILE A 187 13.08 -10.04 3.25
CA ILE A 187 12.64 -10.69 2.01
C ILE A 187 11.69 -9.78 1.22
N TYR A 188 10.70 -9.22 1.89
CA TYR A 188 9.76 -8.31 1.22
C TYR A 188 10.46 -7.04 0.71
N THR A 189 11.34 -6.42 1.52
CA THR A 189 12.14 -5.25 1.10
C THR A 189 12.84 -5.50 -0.24
N GLU A 190 13.57 -6.62 -0.35
CA GLU A 190 14.35 -6.92 -1.54
C GLU A 190 13.47 -7.32 -2.74
N CYS A 191 12.44 -8.13 -2.49
CA CYS A 191 11.54 -8.60 -3.55
C CYS A 191 10.62 -7.51 -4.08
N ALA A 192 10.10 -6.66 -3.21
CA ALA A 192 9.26 -5.52 -3.58
C ALA A 192 10.07 -4.29 -4.05
N ARG A 193 11.38 -4.26 -3.80
CA ARG A 193 12.29 -3.13 -4.03
C ARG A 193 11.87 -1.87 -3.26
N ILE A 194 11.41 -2.07 -2.01
CA ILE A 194 10.94 -1.00 -1.10
C ILE A 194 11.94 -0.87 0.05
N TRP A 195 13.00 -0.06 -0.17
CA TRP A 195 14.12 0.05 0.75
C TRP A 195 13.93 1.16 1.80
N ASN A 196 13.05 0.92 2.76
CA ASN A 196 12.94 1.78 3.93
C ASN A 196 13.62 1.09 5.13
N PRO A 197 14.69 1.66 5.71
CA PRO A 197 15.53 0.98 6.70
C PRO A 197 14.83 0.68 8.02
N ILE A 198 13.66 1.24 8.34
CA ILE A 198 12.89 0.85 9.54
C ILE A 198 12.44 -0.63 9.52
N HIS A 199 12.45 -1.25 8.35
CA HIS A 199 12.05 -2.63 8.14
C HIS A 199 13.23 -3.62 8.24
N THR A 200 14.47 -3.13 8.11
CA THR A 200 15.67 -3.98 7.97
C THR A 200 16.81 -3.64 8.92
N ASP A 201 16.83 -2.43 9.52
CA ASP A 201 17.85 -2.00 10.47
C ASP A 201 17.23 -1.65 11.82
N ILE A 202 17.51 -2.50 12.81
CA ILE A 202 17.00 -2.34 14.19
C ILE A 202 17.43 -1.01 14.82
N ARG A 203 18.58 -0.46 14.43
CA ARG A 203 19.07 0.84 14.94
C ARG A 203 18.19 1.97 14.46
N VAL A 204 17.79 1.92 13.18
CA VAL A 204 16.89 2.91 12.57
C VAL A 204 15.49 2.78 13.13
N ALA A 205 14.98 1.54 13.27
CA ALA A 205 13.68 1.28 13.89
C ALA A 205 13.60 1.84 15.31
N ARG A 206 14.62 1.58 16.15
CA ARG A 206 14.70 2.11 17.53
C ARG A 206 14.83 3.63 17.58
N ALA A 207 15.59 4.22 16.67
CA ALA A 207 15.68 5.68 16.55
C ALA A 207 14.33 6.33 16.17
N ALA A 208 13.47 5.59 15.45
CA ALA A 208 12.10 5.97 15.13
C ALA A 208 11.09 5.66 16.27
N GLY A 209 11.55 5.16 17.43
CA GLY A 209 10.71 4.85 18.59
C GLY A 209 10.03 3.47 18.54
N LEU A 210 10.43 2.60 17.61
CA LEU A 210 9.92 1.24 17.52
C LEU A 210 10.79 0.28 18.35
N PRO A 211 10.22 -0.75 18.99
CA PRO A 211 11.00 -1.71 19.77
C PRO A 211 11.85 -2.64 18.90
N ASP A 212 11.41 -2.91 17.68
CA ASP A 212 12.06 -3.81 16.72
C ASP A 212 11.80 -3.33 15.28
N THR A 213 12.42 -3.98 14.29
CA THR A 213 12.04 -3.80 12.87
C THR A 213 10.59 -4.22 12.65
N VAL A 214 9.91 -3.57 11.71
CA VAL A 214 8.49 -3.83 11.44
C VAL A 214 8.32 -4.45 10.06
N LEU A 215 7.34 -5.34 9.91
CA LEU A 215 6.90 -5.79 8.60
C LEU A 215 6.22 -4.62 7.87
N HIS A 216 6.42 -4.50 6.56
CA HIS A 216 5.72 -3.51 5.75
C HIS A 216 4.21 -3.69 5.85
N GLY A 217 3.47 -2.60 6.06
CA GLY A 217 2.00 -2.64 6.02
C GLY A 217 1.47 -3.20 4.69
N THR A 218 2.15 -2.88 3.59
CA THR A 218 1.82 -3.39 2.25
C THR A 218 2.09 -4.88 2.07
N ALA A 219 3.05 -5.47 2.81
CA ALA A 219 3.23 -6.94 2.86
C ALA A 219 2.05 -7.61 3.56
N THR A 220 1.62 -7.04 4.70
CA THR A 220 0.42 -7.50 5.42
C THR A 220 -0.82 -7.37 4.55
N LEU A 221 -0.98 -6.25 3.83
CA LEU A 221 -2.08 -6.03 2.90
C LEU A 221 -2.07 -7.06 1.76
N ALA A 222 -0.90 -7.30 1.14
CA ALA A 222 -0.79 -8.24 0.04
C ALA A 222 -1.13 -9.67 0.47
N ARG A 223 -0.66 -10.12 1.66
CA ARG A 223 -1.07 -11.42 2.24
C ARG A 223 -2.58 -11.48 2.49
N ALA A 224 -3.19 -10.41 3.00
CA ALA A 224 -4.63 -10.36 3.22
C ALA A 224 -5.41 -10.46 1.89
N VAL A 225 -4.99 -9.73 0.85
CA VAL A 225 -5.59 -9.80 -0.49
C VAL A 225 -5.47 -11.22 -1.06
N THR A 226 -4.31 -11.86 -0.92
CA THR A 226 -4.11 -13.25 -1.34
C THR A 226 -5.04 -14.21 -0.61
N ALA A 227 -5.15 -14.10 0.72
CA ALA A 227 -6.02 -14.96 1.54
C ALA A 227 -7.49 -14.80 1.17
N VAL A 228 -7.97 -13.55 1.03
CA VAL A 228 -9.35 -13.26 0.63
C VAL A 228 -9.63 -13.80 -0.78
N SER A 229 -8.70 -13.61 -1.74
CA SER A 229 -8.87 -14.11 -3.12
C SER A 229 -8.91 -15.64 -3.24
N ARG A 230 -8.49 -16.36 -2.20
CA ARG A 230 -8.54 -17.84 -2.12
C ARG A 230 -9.68 -18.36 -1.24
N SER A 231 -10.37 -17.48 -0.54
CA SER A 231 -11.42 -17.84 0.39
C SER A 231 -12.76 -18.05 -0.32
N GLU A 232 -13.72 -18.61 0.40
CA GLU A 232 -15.12 -18.73 -0.03
C GLU A 232 -15.81 -17.39 -0.28
N PHE A 233 -15.20 -16.28 0.11
CA PHE A 233 -15.71 -14.93 -0.11
C PHE A 233 -15.35 -14.35 -1.49
N ALA A 234 -14.44 -14.97 -2.24
CA ALA A 234 -14.10 -14.57 -3.59
C ALA A 234 -14.96 -15.35 -4.62
N PRO A 235 -15.23 -14.76 -5.81
CA PRO A 235 -15.84 -15.51 -6.91
C PRO A 235 -14.91 -16.63 -7.41
N GLU A 236 -15.42 -17.56 -8.23
CA GLU A 236 -14.67 -18.73 -8.70
C GLU A 236 -13.39 -18.35 -9.48
N ASN A 237 -13.46 -17.32 -10.32
CA ASN A 237 -12.31 -16.77 -11.06
C ASN A 237 -12.10 -15.29 -10.70
N PRO A 238 -11.52 -14.99 -9.53
CA PRO A 238 -11.52 -13.64 -9.01
C PRO A 238 -10.52 -12.74 -9.75
N SER A 239 -11.01 -11.66 -10.35
CA SER A 239 -10.19 -10.51 -10.76
C SER A 239 -10.43 -9.36 -9.81
N VAL A 240 -9.40 -8.98 -9.05
CA VAL A 240 -9.47 -7.86 -8.11
C VAL A 240 -9.51 -6.55 -8.90
N THR A 241 -10.54 -5.75 -8.67
CA THR A 241 -10.69 -4.42 -9.29
C THR A 241 -10.41 -3.28 -8.32
N GLN A 242 -10.56 -3.52 -7.03
CA GLN A 242 -10.31 -2.51 -6.01
C GLN A 242 -9.76 -3.15 -4.73
N VAL A 243 -8.79 -2.48 -4.11
CA VAL A 243 -8.31 -2.79 -2.76
C VAL A 243 -8.22 -1.50 -1.98
N SER A 244 -8.70 -1.48 -0.75
CA SER A 244 -8.47 -0.37 0.17
C SER A 244 -8.31 -0.84 1.59
N CYS A 245 -7.52 -0.11 2.40
CA CYS A 245 -7.38 -0.40 3.82
C CYS A 245 -6.84 0.79 4.61
N ARG A 246 -6.93 0.68 5.93
CA ARG A 246 -6.21 1.51 6.89
C ARG A 246 -5.17 0.66 7.62
N PHE A 247 -3.93 1.15 7.68
CA PHE A 247 -2.89 0.57 8.52
C PHE A 247 -3.01 1.17 9.92
N THR A 248 -3.23 0.33 10.93
CA THR A 248 -3.65 0.77 12.27
C THR A 248 -2.68 0.39 13.38
N GLY A 249 -1.73 -0.50 13.10
CA GLY A 249 -0.70 -0.89 14.05
C GLY A 249 0.53 -1.50 13.38
N PRO A 250 1.71 -1.38 14.02
CA PRO A 250 2.93 -2.03 13.55
C PRO A 250 2.85 -3.55 13.77
N VAL A 251 3.52 -4.28 12.89
CA VAL A 251 3.64 -5.74 12.97
C VAL A 251 5.12 -6.11 13.12
N TYR A 252 5.45 -6.86 14.16
CA TYR A 252 6.82 -7.23 14.50
C TYR A 252 7.11 -8.70 14.16
N PRO A 253 8.38 -9.09 13.99
CA PRO A 253 8.76 -10.50 13.90
C PRO A 253 8.25 -11.30 15.10
N GLY A 254 7.77 -12.51 14.85
CA GLY A 254 7.15 -13.37 15.88
C GLY A 254 5.67 -13.11 16.13
N THR A 255 5.10 -11.99 15.63
CA THR A 255 3.65 -11.75 15.75
C THR A 255 2.88 -12.73 14.88
N THR A 256 1.87 -13.37 15.48
CA THR A 256 0.89 -14.16 14.73
C THR A 256 -0.31 -13.31 14.38
N LEU A 257 -0.66 -13.28 13.10
CA LEU A 257 -1.75 -12.50 12.54
C LEU A 257 -2.89 -13.40 12.09
N THR A 258 -4.12 -12.98 12.34
CA THR A 258 -5.34 -13.57 11.82
C THR A 258 -5.97 -12.63 10.81
N ILE A 259 -6.21 -13.12 9.61
CA ILE A 259 -6.98 -12.45 8.56
C ILE A 259 -8.43 -12.94 8.69
N SER A 260 -9.36 -12.00 8.79
CA SER A 260 -10.79 -12.29 8.85
C SER A 260 -11.54 -11.51 7.78
N ALA A 261 -12.55 -12.13 7.17
CA ALA A 261 -13.32 -11.55 6.09
C ALA A 261 -14.82 -11.79 6.24
N THR A 262 -15.62 -11.05 5.51
CA THR A 262 -17.06 -11.23 5.37
C THR A 262 -17.57 -10.65 4.07
N HIS A 263 -18.65 -11.19 3.52
CA HIS A 263 -19.42 -10.48 2.49
C HIS A 263 -20.17 -9.30 3.13
N SER A 264 -20.26 -8.18 2.43
CA SER A 264 -21.40 -7.30 2.60
C SER A 264 -22.55 -7.83 1.73
N ASP A 265 -23.78 -7.70 2.21
CA ASP A 265 -24.97 -8.34 1.61
C ASP A 265 -25.19 -8.06 0.11
N GLU A 266 -24.60 -7.02 -0.48
CA GLU A 266 -24.65 -6.68 -1.90
C GLU A 266 -23.37 -5.94 -2.38
N GLY A 267 -22.21 -6.21 -1.79
CA GLY A 267 -21.06 -5.37 -2.04
C GLY A 267 -19.70 -6.08 -1.94
N PRO A 268 -18.66 -5.30 -1.82
CA PRO A 268 -17.30 -5.79 -1.77
C PRO A 268 -17.05 -6.65 -0.53
N VAL A 269 -16.04 -7.50 -0.59
CA VAL A 269 -15.59 -8.26 0.59
C VAL A 269 -14.89 -7.32 1.56
N CYS A 270 -15.34 -7.32 2.81
CA CYS A 270 -14.71 -6.60 3.91
C CYS A 270 -13.72 -7.50 4.64
N PHE A 271 -12.58 -6.96 5.07
CA PHE A 271 -11.59 -7.71 5.83
C PHE A 271 -10.89 -6.88 6.90
N GLU A 272 -10.31 -7.55 7.87
CA GLU A 272 -9.37 -7.00 8.84
C GLU A 272 -8.22 -7.96 9.11
N VAL A 273 -7.11 -7.44 9.65
CA VAL A 273 -5.98 -8.24 10.11
C VAL A 273 -5.67 -7.85 11.55
N ARG A 274 -5.68 -8.84 12.46
CA ARG A 274 -5.38 -8.65 13.87
C ARG A 274 -4.28 -9.57 14.35
N ALA A 275 -3.50 -9.08 15.31
CA ALA A 275 -2.58 -9.90 16.06
C ALA A 275 -3.31 -10.73 17.14
N ASP A 276 -2.65 -11.77 17.66
CA ASP A 276 -3.22 -12.67 18.69
C ASP A 276 -3.59 -11.94 20.00
N ASP A 277 -2.95 -10.80 20.30
CA ASP A 277 -3.31 -9.92 21.42
C ASP A 277 -4.55 -9.05 21.15
N GLY A 278 -5.15 -9.19 19.97
CA GLY A 278 -6.31 -8.43 19.52
C GLY A 278 -5.97 -7.05 18.92
N SER A 279 -4.72 -6.64 18.89
CA SER A 279 -4.33 -5.36 18.28
C SER A 279 -4.55 -5.39 16.77
N PRO A 280 -5.13 -4.33 16.16
CA PRO A 280 -5.37 -4.29 14.74
C PRO A 280 -4.10 -3.89 13.98
N ALA A 281 -3.72 -4.68 12.95
CA ALA A 281 -2.70 -4.31 11.97
C ALA A 281 -3.34 -3.61 10.76
N ILE A 282 -4.48 -4.14 10.28
CA ILE A 282 -5.28 -3.55 9.20
C ILE A 282 -6.74 -3.48 9.66
N SER A 283 -7.37 -2.34 9.41
CA SER A 283 -8.80 -2.10 9.62
C SER A 283 -9.45 -1.51 8.36
N ASP A 284 -10.76 -1.57 8.30
CA ASP A 284 -11.56 -1.03 7.20
C ASP A 284 -11.07 -1.53 5.83
N GLY A 285 -10.63 -2.79 5.77
CA GLY A 285 -10.20 -3.45 4.54
C GLY A 285 -11.39 -3.75 3.64
N VAL A 286 -11.24 -3.46 2.34
CA VAL A 286 -12.27 -3.70 1.31
C VAL A 286 -11.60 -4.23 0.05
N ILE A 287 -12.16 -5.27 -0.53
CA ILE A 287 -11.76 -5.82 -1.83
C ILE A 287 -13.00 -5.95 -2.71
N SER A 288 -12.94 -5.39 -3.91
CA SER A 288 -13.94 -5.61 -4.96
C SER A 288 -13.38 -6.54 -6.02
N PHE A 289 -14.24 -7.41 -6.52
CA PHE A 289 -13.93 -8.36 -7.58
C PHE A 289 -14.80 -8.11 -8.80
N GLN A 290 -14.28 -8.52 -9.95
CA GLN A 290 -15.02 -8.74 -11.18
C GLN A 290 -14.85 -10.21 -11.56
N GLU A 291 -15.91 -10.88 -12.01
CA GLU A 291 -15.78 -12.19 -12.63
C GLU A 291 -15.07 -12.05 -13.98
N MET A 292 -14.02 -12.84 -14.19
CA MET A 292 -13.47 -13.00 -15.53
C MET A 292 -14.39 -13.94 -16.31
N LEU A 293 -15.01 -13.40 -17.37
CA LEU A 293 -15.83 -14.15 -18.31
C LEU A 293 -15.02 -15.17 -19.11
#